data_d225c7707c336c5af7c652962ae6724d
#
_entry.id   d225c7707c336c5af7c652962ae6724d
#
_cell.length_a   1.000
_cell.length_b   1.000
_cell.length_c   1.000
_cell.angle_alpha   90.00
_cell.angle_beta   90.00
_cell.angle_gamma   90.00
#
_symmetry.space_group_name_H-M   'P 1'
#
loop_
_entity.id
_entity.type
_entity.pdbx_description
1 polymer ?
#
loop_
_entity_poly.entity_id
_entity_poly.type
_entity_poly.pdbx_seq_one_letter_code
_entity_poly.pdbx_strand_id
1 'polypeptide(L)'
;MKLGILTTTGLLIAIGFASGVKAENVSHVKQLLETKKCSKCDLTGAQLAGINLSGADLSGANLSGANLSGANLNEAKLNEANLKQAKLHGASLIAAKMHGANLEGADLSRANLSLAGLVIASLKNTNLTSANLIGANLESADLRGANLRNARQSVANLANVSLRGGSLSGIDVQGVNLRDANLTNANLTNANLNGSDLTGANLKNANMANVDLKNASLP
;
A
#
# COMPACT_ATOMS: atom_id res chain seq x y z
N MET A 1 23.55 -1.16 30.28
CA MET A 1 23.01 0.05 29.65
C MET A 1 21.51 0.07 29.92
N LYS A 2 20.99 1.16 30.51
CA LYS A 2 19.59 1.19 31.01
C LYS A 2 18.60 1.27 29.85
N LEU A 3 17.64 0.31 29.80
CA LEU A 3 16.47 0.36 28.94
C LEU A 3 15.68 1.63 29.33
N GLY A 4 15.51 2.56 28.40
CA GLY A 4 14.63 3.70 28.58
C GLY A 4 13.18 3.23 28.42
N ILE A 5 12.45 3.07 29.53
CA ILE A 5 11.02 2.78 29.53
C ILE A 5 10.29 4.12 29.50
N LEU A 6 9.60 4.44 28.40
CA LEU A 6 8.66 5.56 28.37
C LEU A 6 7.27 5.03 28.72
N THR A 7 6.80 5.35 29.91
CA THR A 7 5.44 5.08 30.34
C THR A 7 4.57 6.32 30.13
N THR A 8 3.70 6.29 29.12
CA THR A 8 2.47 7.07 29.12
C THR A 8 1.33 6.11 28.78
N THR A 9 0.40 5.97 29.74
CA THR A 9 -0.86 5.20 29.62
C THR A 9 -0.73 3.76 29.10
N GLY A 10 -0.11 2.88 29.89
CA GLY A 10 -0.35 1.43 29.81
C GLY A 10 0.28 0.64 28.66
N LEU A 11 1.08 1.25 27.78
CA LEU A 11 1.77 0.56 26.70
C LEU A 11 3.29 0.66 26.88
N LEU A 12 3.92 -0.41 27.34
CA LEU A 12 5.38 -0.58 27.32
C LEU A 12 5.83 -0.73 25.85
N ILE A 13 6.26 0.37 25.23
CA ILE A 13 6.92 0.30 23.93
C ILE A 13 8.39 -0.01 24.20
N ALA A 14 8.77 -1.28 24.08
CA ALA A 14 10.18 -1.64 23.99
C ALA A 14 10.73 -1.06 22.68
N ILE A 15 11.34 0.12 22.75
CA ILE A 15 12.16 0.63 21.63
C ILE A 15 13.39 -0.27 21.62
N GLY A 16 13.30 -1.39 20.89
CA GLY A 16 14.43 -2.28 20.67
C GLY A 16 15.50 -1.53 19.89
N PHE A 17 16.59 -1.18 20.54
CA PHE A 17 17.78 -0.70 19.85
C PHE A 17 18.40 -1.87 19.08
N ALA A 18 17.93 -2.10 17.84
CA ALA A 18 18.78 -2.79 16.87
C ALA A 18 20.00 -1.89 16.63
N SER A 19 21.17 -2.45 16.68
CA SER A 19 22.44 -1.76 16.42
C SER A 19 22.32 -0.98 15.09
N GLY A 20 22.30 0.37 15.17
CA GLY A 20 22.19 1.26 14.01
C GLY A 20 21.06 2.29 14.03
N VAL A 21 20.18 2.30 15.05
CA VAL A 21 19.15 3.34 15.19
C VAL A 21 19.80 4.66 15.61
N LYS A 22 19.64 5.70 14.78
CA LYS A 22 20.14 7.04 15.09
C LYS A 22 19.33 7.69 16.21
N ALA A 23 19.96 8.51 17.07
CA ALA A 23 19.28 9.24 18.14
C ALA A 23 18.11 10.12 17.62
N GLU A 24 18.25 10.69 16.42
CA GLU A 24 17.21 11.48 15.75
C GLU A 24 15.95 10.67 15.46
N ASN A 25 16.11 9.40 15.05
CA ASN A 25 14.98 8.49 14.80
C ASN A 25 14.18 8.24 16.10
N VAL A 26 14.83 8.10 17.24
CA VAL A 26 14.15 7.92 18.55
C VAL A 26 13.32 9.13 18.92
N SER A 27 13.82 10.35 18.70
CA SER A 27 13.09 11.59 18.97
C SER A 27 11.86 11.74 18.07
N HIS A 28 11.98 11.40 16.77
CA HIS A 28 10.87 11.43 15.83
C HIS A 28 9.81 10.37 16.14
N VAL A 29 10.19 9.17 16.57
CA VAL A 29 9.25 8.15 17.01
C VAL A 29 8.47 8.65 18.23
N LYS A 30 9.16 9.25 19.21
CA LYS A 30 8.50 9.85 20.38
C LYS A 30 7.52 10.95 19.97
N GLN A 31 7.95 11.89 19.13
CA GLN A 31 7.10 12.96 18.60
C GLN A 31 5.84 12.39 17.93
N LEU A 32 6.00 11.38 17.05
CA LEU A 32 4.87 10.74 16.38
C LEU A 32 3.86 10.15 17.36
N LEU A 33 4.34 9.43 18.38
CA LEU A 33 3.48 8.75 19.34
C LEU A 33 2.74 9.73 20.25
N GLU A 34 3.37 10.83 20.62
CA GLU A 34 2.77 11.84 21.51
C GLU A 34 1.82 12.80 20.79
N THR A 35 2.16 13.17 19.53
CA THR A 35 1.45 14.26 18.84
C THR A 35 0.69 13.83 17.59
N LYS A 36 0.97 12.64 17.04
CA LYS A 36 0.54 12.19 15.71
C LYS A 36 0.95 13.13 14.57
N LYS A 37 1.92 14.01 14.78
CA LYS A 37 2.44 14.96 13.80
C LYS A 37 3.92 14.71 13.56
N CYS A 38 4.24 14.12 12.42
CA CYS A 38 5.61 13.74 12.04
C CYS A 38 5.84 13.92 10.54
N SER A 39 5.39 15.04 10.00
CA SER A 39 5.66 15.40 8.61
C SER A 39 7.17 15.52 8.39
N LYS A 40 7.68 14.87 7.32
CA LYS A 40 9.11 14.81 6.95
C LYS A 40 10.04 14.22 8.02
N CYS A 41 9.52 13.55 9.06
CA CYS A 41 10.33 12.86 10.05
C CYS A 41 11.15 11.71 9.43
N ASP A 42 12.32 11.42 10.01
CA ASP A 42 13.03 10.17 9.78
C ASP A 42 12.51 9.09 10.75
N LEU A 43 11.78 8.15 10.21
CA LEU A 43 11.20 6.99 10.90
C LEU A 43 11.73 5.68 10.31
N THR A 44 12.92 5.74 9.67
CA THR A 44 13.56 4.59 9.01
C THR A 44 13.69 3.42 9.99
N GLY A 45 13.18 2.26 9.59
CA GLY A 45 13.24 1.03 10.40
C GLY A 45 12.46 1.07 11.73
N ALA A 46 11.66 2.13 11.97
CA ALA A 46 10.91 2.29 13.22
C ALA A 46 10.00 1.08 13.51
N GLN A 47 9.95 0.67 14.78
CA GLN A 47 9.09 -0.43 15.24
C GLN A 47 7.74 0.12 15.70
N LEU A 48 6.76 0.11 14.79
CA LEU A 48 5.43 0.71 14.94
C LEU A 48 4.31 -0.33 14.76
N ALA A 49 4.62 -1.62 14.96
CA ALA A 49 3.65 -2.69 14.79
C ALA A 49 2.47 -2.54 15.77
N GLY A 50 1.24 -2.69 15.27
CA GLY A 50 0.00 -2.61 16.05
C GLY A 50 -0.34 -1.22 16.61
N ILE A 51 0.45 -0.20 16.32
CA ILE A 51 0.25 1.16 16.87
C ILE A 51 -0.95 1.86 16.21
N ASN A 52 -1.67 2.64 16.98
CA ASN A 52 -2.75 3.49 16.48
C ASN A 52 -2.21 4.84 15.98
N LEU A 53 -2.06 4.95 14.66
CA LEU A 53 -1.65 6.15 13.91
C LEU A 53 -2.80 6.73 13.08
N SER A 54 -4.05 6.42 13.44
CA SER A 54 -5.22 6.95 12.73
C SER A 54 -5.18 8.49 12.72
N GLY A 55 -5.36 9.08 11.53
CA GLY A 55 -5.31 10.51 11.29
C GLY A 55 -3.91 11.15 11.44
N ALA A 56 -2.87 10.36 11.67
CA ALA A 56 -1.51 10.92 11.84
C ALA A 56 -1.05 11.66 10.58
N ASP A 57 -0.30 12.75 10.78
CA ASP A 57 0.37 13.47 9.70
C ASP A 57 1.80 12.93 9.54
N LEU A 58 1.99 12.11 8.51
CA LEU A 58 3.24 11.47 8.11
C LEU A 58 3.65 11.94 6.70
N SER A 59 3.13 13.08 6.24
CA SER A 59 3.41 13.60 4.90
C SER A 59 4.90 13.79 4.69
N GLY A 60 5.45 13.21 3.61
CA GLY A 60 6.88 13.25 3.29
C GLY A 60 7.80 12.54 4.30
N ALA A 61 7.26 11.83 5.30
CA ALA A 61 8.08 11.10 6.26
C ALA A 61 8.85 9.94 5.60
N ASN A 62 10.05 9.66 6.10
CA ASN A 62 10.83 8.49 5.70
C ASN A 62 10.51 7.31 6.63
N LEU A 63 9.69 6.39 6.17
CA LEU A 63 9.27 5.14 6.83
C LEU A 63 9.93 3.91 6.19
N SER A 64 11.04 4.10 5.44
CA SER A 64 11.67 2.98 4.74
C SER A 64 12.08 1.88 5.72
N GLY A 65 11.71 0.64 5.39
CA GLY A 65 11.95 -0.53 6.24
C GLY A 65 11.24 -0.53 7.59
N ALA A 66 10.36 0.44 7.88
CA ALA A 66 9.63 0.48 9.14
C ALA A 66 8.69 -0.74 9.28
N ASN A 67 8.51 -1.22 10.50
CA ASN A 67 7.55 -2.25 10.84
C ASN A 67 6.25 -1.61 11.31
N LEU A 68 5.25 -1.61 10.43
CA LEU A 68 3.89 -1.11 10.62
C LEU A 68 2.86 -2.26 10.58
N SER A 69 3.30 -3.51 10.78
CA SER A 69 2.42 -4.68 10.71
C SER A 69 1.26 -4.54 11.70
N GLY A 70 0.02 -4.69 11.21
CA GLY A 70 -1.19 -4.54 12.01
C GLY A 70 -1.46 -3.13 12.55
N ALA A 71 -0.68 -2.11 12.17
CA ALA A 71 -0.91 -0.73 12.61
C ALA A 71 -2.24 -0.18 12.06
N ASN A 72 -2.86 0.72 12.82
CA ASN A 72 -4.01 1.48 12.35
C ASN A 72 -3.54 2.83 11.78
N LEU A 73 -3.57 2.96 10.46
CA LEU A 73 -3.22 4.15 9.68
C LEU A 73 -4.45 4.75 8.97
N ASN A 74 -5.67 4.47 9.47
CA ASN A 74 -6.88 4.99 8.85
C ASN A 74 -6.83 6.51 8.78
N GLU A 75 -7.17 7.07 7.61
CA GLU A 75 -7.17 8.52 7.34
C GLU A 75 -5.81 9.21 7.55
N ALA A 76 -4.74 8.45 7.77
CA ALA A 76 -3.40 9.03 7.90
C ALA A 76 -2.98 9.77 6.62
N LYS A 77 -2.27 10.88 6.79
CA LYS A 77 -1.67 11.63 5.70
C LYS A 77 -0.27 11.07 5.45
N LEU A 78 -0.13 10.35 4.35
CA LEU A 78 1.11 9.70 3.89
C LEU A 78 1.50 10.20 2.50
N ASN A 79 1.02 11.39 2.09
CA ASN A 79 1.38 11.95 0.79
C ASN A 79 2.89 12.11 0.69
N GLU A 80 3.49 11.64 -0.42
CA GLU A 80 4.93 11.70 -0.69
C GLU A 80 5.80 10.97 0.35
N ALA A 81 5.21 10.19 1.27
CA ALA A 81 5.97 9.41 2.25
C ALA A 81 6.80 8.31 1.56
N ASN A 82 7.98 8.05 2.09
CA ASN A 82 8.82 6.93 1.66
C ASN A 82 8.54 5.72 2.55
N LEU A 83 7.80 4.75 2.01
CA LEU A 83 7.47 3.46 2.64
C LEU A 83 8.20 2.29 1.97
N LYS A 84 9.32 2.57 1.27
CA LYS A 84 10.08 1.53 0.58
C LYS A 84 10.47 0.40 1.54
N GLN A 85 10.14 -0.85 1.15
CA GLN A 85 10.40 -2.06 1.94
C GLN A 85 9.76 -2.06 3.35
N ALA A 86 8.79 -1.18 3.62
CA ALA A 86 8.07 -1.19 4.89
C ALA A 86 7.22 -2.46 5.04
N LYS A 87 7.06 -2.93 6.28
CA LYS A 87 6.19 -4.06 6.62
C LYS A 87 4.83 -3.52 7.06
N LEU A 88 3.82 -3.70 6.22
CA LEU A 88 2.44 -3.25 6.42
C LEU A 88 1.46 -4.43 6.43
N HIS A 89 1.97 -5.66 6.66
CA HIS A 89 1.12 -6.84 6.70
C HIS A 89 -0.06 -6.66 7.66
N GLY A 90 -1.29 -6.84 7.16
CA GLY A 90 -2.51 -6.70 7.95
C GLY A 90 -2.78 -5.30 8.51
N ALA A 91 -2.05 -4.27 8.09
CA ALA A 91 -2.31 -2.89 8.52
C ALA A 91 -3.66 -2.38 7.99
N SER A 92 -4.29 -1.48 8.73
CA SER A 92 -5.48 -0.75 8.29
C SER A 92 -5.10 0.63 7.77
N LEU A 93 -5.38 0.88 6.48
CA LEU A 93 -5.07 2.11 5.73
C LEU A 93 -6.36 2.70 5.10
N ILE A 94 -7.51 2.46 5.75
CA ILE A 94 -8.82 2.90 5.21
C ILE A 94 -8.79 4.42 5.03
N ALA A 95 -9.11 4.88 3.81
CA ALA A 95 -9.13 6.29 3.43
C ALA A 95 -7.79 7.03 3.69
N ALA A 96 -6.67 6.32 3.82
CA ALA A 96 -5.34 6.94 3.93
C ALA A 96 -5.00 7.73 2.66
N LYS A 97 -4.35 8.89 2.84
CA LYS A 97 -3.93 9.78 1.74
C LYS A 97 -2.47 9.48 1.40
N MET A 98 -2.25 8.81 0.27
CA MET A 98 -0.94 8.27 -0.14
C MET A 98 -0.53 8.78 -1.54
N HIS A 99 -1.02 9.97 -1.94
CA HIS A 99 -0.65 10.56 -3.22
C HIS A 99 0.87 10.66 -3.35
N GLY A 100 1.44 10.12 -4.43
CA GLY A 100 2.88 10.15 -4.68
C GLY A 100 3.74 9.36 -3.68
N ALA A 101 3.14 8.57 -2.79
CA ALA A 101 3.91 7.76 -1.84
C ALA A 101 4.78 6.70 -2.54
N ASN A 102 5.94 6.39 -1.98
CA ASN A 102 6.82 5.32 -2.45
C ASN A 102 6.67 4.08 -1.58
N LEU A 103 6.00 3.04 -2.13
CA LEU A 103 5.79 1.74 -1.49
C LEU A 103 6.60 0.62 -2.16
N GLU A 104 7.64 0.97 -2.94
CA GLU A 104 8.44 -0.03 -3.65
C GLU A 104 8.92 -1.15 -2.73
N GLY A 105 8.60 -2.41 -3.08
CA GLY A 105 8.97 -3.59 -2.32
C GLY A 105 8.33 -3.72 -0.93
N ALA A 106 7.35 -2.89 -0.58
CA ALA A 106 6.65 -3.00 0.69
C ALA A 106 5.79 -4.27 0.76
N ASP A 107 5.56 -4.79 1.96
CA ASP A 107 4.62 -5.89 2.21
C ASP A 107 3.28 -5.34 2.73
N LEU A 108 2.30 -5.25 1.85
CA LEU A 108 0.90 -4.86 2.11
C LEU A 108 -0.04 -6.07 2.11
N SER A 109 0.50 -7.29 2.24
CA SER A 109 -0.34 -8.48 2.24
C SER A 109 -1.40 -8.42 3.36
N ARG A 110 -2.65 -8.74 3.00
CA ARG A 110 -3.83 -8.65 3.88
C ARG A 110 -4.12 -7.25 4.44
N ALA A 111 -3.44 -6.20 3.98
CA ALA A 111 -3.75 -4.84 4.42
C ALA A 111 -5.12 -4.38 3.91
N ASN A 112 -5.76 -3.50 4.66
CA ASN A 112 -7.01 -2.86 4.24
C ASN A 112 -6.74 -1.45 3.73
N LEU A 113 -6.78 -1.29 2.40
CA LEU A 113 -6.59 -0.03 1.67
C LEU A 113 -7.92 0.51 1.10
N SER A 114 -9.08 0.08 1.65
CA SER A 114 -10.35 0.56 1.12
C SER A 114 -10.41 2.09 1.14
N LEU A 115 -10.89 2.67 0.03
CA LEU A 115 -11.01 4.12 -0.15
C LEU A 115 -9.68 4.89 -0.08
N ALA A 116 -8.53 4.22 -0.04
CA ALA A 116 -7.23 4.89 0.00
C ALA A 116 -6.92 5.64 -1.30
N GLY A 117 -6.31 6.81 -1.19
CA GLY A 117 -5.87 7.63 -2.33
C GLY A 117 -4.40 7.35 -2.66
N LEU A 118 -4.14 6.59 -3.73
CA LEU A 118 -2.81 6.13 -4.16
C LEU A 118 -2.41 6.71 -5.54
N VAL A 119 -3.02 7.85 -5.91
CA VAL A 119 -2.75 8.48 -7.22
C VAL A 119 -1.26 8.75 -7.38
N ILE A 120 -0.68 8.34 -8.53
CA ILE A 120 0.75 8.42 -8.87
C ILE A 120 1.72 7.76 -7.88
N ALA A 121 1.22 6.93 -6.94
CA ALA A 121 2.08 6.22 -6.01
C ALA A 121 2.96 5.16 -6.73
N SER A 122 4.16 4.91 -6.20
CA SER A 122 5.01 3.81 -6.64
C SER A 122 4.75 2.56 -5.79
N LEU A 123 4.16 1.53 -6.40
CA LEU A 123 3.93 0.21 -5.79
C LEU A 123 4.75 -0.89 -6.52
N LYS A 124 5.90 -0.54 -7.10
CA LYS A 124 6.74 -1.52 -7.80
C LYS A 124 7.14 -2.66 -6.87
N ASN A 125 6.99 -3.90 -7.37
CA ASN A 125 7.36 -5.11 -6.64
C ASN A 125 6.71 -5.23 -5.25
N THR A 126 5.61 -4.52 -4.99
CA THR A 126 4.86 -4.56 -3.73
C THR A 126 4.10 -5.88 -3.61
N ASN A 127 4.07 -6.44 -2.42
CA ASN A 127 3.21 -7.58 -2.10
C ASN A 127 1.84 -7.07 -1.61
N LEU A 128 0.81 -7.22 -2.45
CA LEU A 128 -0.60 -6.88 -2.17
C LEU A 128 -1.48 -8.13 -2.04
N THR A 129 -0.88 -9.31 -1.82
CA THR A 129 -1.62 -10.58 -1.74
C THR A 129 -2.75 -10.49 -0.72
N SER A 130 -3.97 -10.77 -1.16
CA SER A 130 -5.19 -10.71 -0.34
C SER A 130 -5.47 -9.33 0.29
N ALA A 131 -4.87 -8.25 -0.21
CA ALA A 131 -5.20 -6.90 0.23
C ALA A 131 -6.63 -6.51 -0.17
N ASN A 132 -7.25 -5.64 0.60
CA ASN A 132 -8.54 -5.04 0.27
C ASN A 132 -8.33 -3.63 -0.30
N LEU A 133 -8.62 -3.43 -1.58
CA LEU A 133 -8.48 -2.18 -2.33
C LEU A 133 -9.85 -1.62 -2.78
N ILE A 134 -10.95 -2.07 -2.16
CA ILE A 134 -12.30 -1.67 -2.58
C ILE A 134 -12.44 -0.14 -2.52
N GLY A 135 -12.81 0.46 -3.66
CA GLY A 135 -12.96 1.91 -3.80
C GLY A 135 -11.66 2.71 -3.72
N ALA A 136 -10.49 2.06 -3.71
CA ALA A 136 -9.22 2.78 -3.73
C ALA A 136 -8.99 3.49 -5.07
N ASN A 137 -8.32 4.63 -5.04
CA ASN A 137 -7.90 5.35 -6.23
C ASN A 137 -6.40 5.14 -6.49
N LEU A 138 -6.09 4.33 -7.50
CA LEU A 138 -4.72 4.02 -7.95
C LEU A 138 -4.41 4.66 -9.32
N GLU A 139 -5.16 5.68 -9.71
CA GLU A 139 -4.98 6.34 -10.99
C GLU A 139 -3.50 6.71 -11.21
N SER A 140 -2.97 6.33 -12.38
CA SER A 140 -1.58 6.57 -12.78
C SER A 140 -0.51 5.97 -11.84
N ALA A 141 -0.87 5.07 -10.94
CA ALA A 141 0.08 4.41 -10.07
C ALA A 141 0.97 3.41 -10.82
N ASP A 142 2.18 3.20 -10.34
CA ASP A 142 3.13 2.24 -10.89
C ASP A 142 3.16 0.95 -10.08
N LEU A 143 2.46 -0.08 -10.57
CA LEU A 143 2.37 -1.42 -9.96
C LEU A 143 3.21 -2.47 -10.71
N ARG A 144 4.25 -2.06 -11.43
CA ARG A 144 5.10 -3.01 -12.17
C ARG A 144 5.68 -4.06 -11.24
N GLY A 145 5.48 -5.34 -11.58
CA GLY A 145 5.92 -6.48 -10.78
C GLY A 145 5.18 -6.66 -9.45
N ALA A 146 4.15 -5.88 -9.16
CA ALA A 146 3.35 -6.05 -7.94
C ALA A 146 2.60 -7.39 -7.94
N ASN A 147 2.42 -7.96 -6.77
CA ASN A 147 1.64 -9.18 -6.56
C ASN A 147 0.28 -8.85 -5.94
N LEU A 148 -0.78 -8.87 -6.76
CA LEU A 148 -2.17 -8.61 -6.35
C LEU A 148 -2.99 -9.91 -6.23
N ARG A 149 -2.35 -11.06 -6.12
CA ARG A 149 -3.05 -12.35 -6.06
C ARG A 149 -4.10 -12.34 -4.96
N ASN A 150 -5.35 -12.71 -5.31
CA ASN A 150 -6.51 -12.71 -4.40
C ASN A 150 -6.82 -11.36 -3.74
N ALA A 151 -6.32 -10.25 -4.26
CA ALA A 151 -6.72 -8.92 -3.78
C ALA A 151 -8.17 -8.61 -4.19
N ARG A 152 -8.86 -7.80 -3.40
CA ARG A 152 -10.24 -7.35 -3.66
C ARG A 152 -10.21 -5.89 -4.12
N GLN A 153 -10.75 -5.61 -5.31
CA GLN A 153 -10.64 -4.30 -5.94
C GLN A 153 -11.98 -3.78 -6.53
N SER A 154 -13.12 -4.31 -6.10
CA SER A 154 -14.41 -3.83 -6.61
C SER A 154 -14.49 -2.30 -6.56
N VAL A 155 -14.93 -1.68 -7.66
CA VAL A 155 -15.05 -0.23 -7.85
C VAL A 155 -13.78 0.60 -7.61
N ALA A 156 -12.60 0.00 -7.64
CA ALA A 156 -11.34 0.74 -7.59
C ALA A 156 -11.10 1.49 -8.92
N ASN A 157 -10.40 2.63 -8.86
CA ASN A 157 -9.94 3.33 -10.06
C ASN A 157 -8.48 2.93 -10.38
N LEU A 158 -8.27 2.23 -11.47
CA LEU A 158 -6.98 1.77 -11.99
C LEU A 158 -6.69 2.36 -13.38
N ALA A 159 -7.31 3.51 -13.71
CA ALA A 159 -7.06 4.17 -14.99
C ALA A 159 -5.58 4.55 -15.13
N ASN A 160 -5.02 4.38 -16.33
CA ASN A 160 -3.62 4.68 -16.66
C ASN A 160 -2.59 3.95 -15.78
N VAL A 161 -2.98 2.91 -15.06
CA VAL A 161 -2.08 2.18 -14.17
C VAL A 161 -1.05 1.37 -14.97
N SER A 162 0.16 1.23 -14.45
CA SER A 162 1.14 0.29 -15.00
C SER A 162 1.19 -1.00 -14.17
N LEU A 163 0.67 -2.09 -14.72
CA LEU A 163 0.66 -3.44 -14.15
C LEU A 163 1.58 -4.42 -14.89
N ARG A 164 2.54 -3.89 -15.65
CA ARG A 164 3.45 -4.71 -16.46
C ARG A 164 4.16 -5.77 -15.62
N GLY A 165 4.00 -7.03 -16.02
CA GLY A 165 4.60 -8.18 -15.33
C GLY A 165 4.04 -8.44 -13.93
N GLY A 166 2.93 -7.80 -13.56
CA GLY A 166 2.27 -8.03 -12.29
C GLY A 166 1.52 -9.37 -12.24
N SER A 167 1.25 -9.87 -11.04
CA SER A 167 0.42 -11.04 -10.82
C SER A 167 -0.95 -10.65 -10.30
N LEU A 168 -1.98 -10.85 -11.13
CA LEU A 168 -3.39 -10.60 -10.85
C LEU A 168 -4.19 -11.92 -10.81
N SER A 169 -3.51 -13.05 -10.60
CA SER A 169 -4.16 -14.36 -10.59
C SER A 169 -5.21 -14.45 -9.49
N GLY A 170 -6.43 -14.86 -9.85
CA GLY A 170 -7.58 -14.99 -8.95
C GLY A 170 -8.05 -13.66 -8.35
N ILE A 171 -7.71 -12.53 -8.96
CA ILE A 171 -8.16 -11.22 -8.52
C ILE A 171 -9.66 -11.03 -8.80
N ASP A 172 -10.35 -10.36 -7.88
CA ASP A 172 -11.73 -9.92 -8.10
C ASP A 172 -11.76 -8.40 -8.36
N VAL A 173 -11.92 -8.03 -9.64
CA VAL A 173 -11.89 -6.65 -10.13
C VAL A 173 -13.19 -6.27 -10.87
N GLN A 174 -14.32 -6.77 -10.39
CA GLN A 174 -15.62 -6.48 -10.99
C GLN A 174 -15.90 -4.97 -11.01
N GLY A 175 -16.35 -4.47 -12.18
CA GLY A 175 -16.72 -3.07 -12.37
C GLY A 175 -15.54 -2.09 -12.19
N VAL A 176 -14.32 -2.54 -12.35
CA VAL A 176 -13.11 -1.72 -12.17
C VAL A 176 -12.81 -0.92 -13.43
N ASN A 177 -12.38 0.32 -13.25
CA ASN A 177 -11.87 1.15 -14.33
C ASN A 177 -10.39 0.81 -14.59
N LEU A 178 -10.11 0.16 -15.72
CA LEU A 178 -8.77 -0.21 -16.23
C LEU A 178 -8.46 0.50 -17.54
N ARG A 179 -9.14 1.64 -17.85
CA ARG A 179 -8.89 2.39 -19.07
C ARG A 179 -7.42 2.76 -19.21
N ASP A 180 -6.89 2.54 -20.42
CA ASP A 180 -5.51 2.84 -20.76
C ASP A 180 -4.46 2.17 -19.86
N ALA A 181 -4.83 1.14 -19.09
CA ALA A 181 -3.91 0.40 -18.22
C ALA A 181 -2.89 -0.39 -19.03
N ASN A 182 -1.66 -0.43 -18.56
CA ASN A 182 -0.61 -1.28 -19.15
C ASN A 182 -0.54 -2.64 -18.43
N LEU A 183 -1.15 -3.65 -19.03
CA LEU A 183 -1.18 -5.04 -18.56
C LEU A 183 -0.20 -5.96 -19.34
N THR A 184 0.77 -5.40 -20.04
CA THR A 184 1.76 -6.17 -20.80
C THR A 184 2.45 -7.21 -19.93
N ASN A 185 2.46 -8.48 -20.37
CA ASN A 185 3.03 -9.62 -19.65
C ASN A 185 2.40 -9.88 -18.25
N ALA A 186 1.25 -9.31 -17.94
CA ALA A 186 0.56 -9.56 -16.67
C ALA A 186 -0.02 -10.97 -16.62
N ASN A 187 -0.11 -11.56 -15.43
CA ASN A 187 -0.80 -12.82 -15.20
C ASN A 187 -2.21 -12.55 -14.64
N LEU A 188 -3.22 -12.74 -15.46
CA LEU A 188 -4.65 -12.57 -15.13
C LEU A 188 -5.39 -13.91 -14.95
N THR A 189 -4.68 -15.02 -14.87
CA THR A 189 -5.29 -16.35 -14.76
C THR A 189 -6.37 -16.40 -13.67
N ASN A 190 -7.58 -16.87 -14.02
CA ASN A 190 -8.75 -16.95 -13.13
C ASN A 190 -9.19 -15.59 -12.56
N ALA A 191 -8.83 -14.46 -13.15
CA ALA A 191 -9.30 -13.15 -12.74
C ALA A 191 -10.79 -12.96 -13.11
N ASN A 192 -11.52 -12.27 -12.24
CA ASN A 192 -12.89 -11.85 -12.51
C ASN A 192 -12.91 -10.37 -12.91
N LEU A 193 -13.07 -10.11 -14.20
CA LEU A 193 -13.14 -8.77 -14.84
C LEU A 193 -14.58 -8.40 -15.26
N ASN A 194 -15.59 -9.07 -14.70
CA ASN A 194 -16.98 -8.84 -15.08
C ASN A 194 -17.35 -7.35 -14.93
N GLY A 195 -17.88 -6.76 -15.99
CA GLY A 195 -18.29 -5.35 -16.01
C GLY A 195 -17.17 -4.33 -15.93
N SER A 196 -15.91 -4.72 -16.05
CA SER A 196 -14.76 -3.81 -16.02
C SER A 196 -14.56 -3.07 -17.33
N ASP A 197 -14.01 -1.87 -17.28
CA ASP A 197 -13.67 -1.07 -18.47
C ASP A 197 -12.16 -1.18 -18.78
N LEU A 198 -11.83 -1.94 -19.83
CA LEU A 198 -10.48 -2.12 -20.35
C LEU A 198 -10.24 -1.31 -21.65
N THR A 199 -11.09 -0.32 -21.95
CA THR A 199 -10.92 0.50 -23.17
C THR A 199 -9.51 1.09 -23.22
N GLY A 200 -8.79 0.87 -24.33
CA GLY A 200 -7.41 1.33 -24.50
C GLY A 200 -6.35 0.56 -23.68
N ALA A 201 -6.73 -0.44 -22.90
CA ALA A 201 -5.75 -1.21 -22.14
C ALA A 201 -4.82 -2.04 -23.04
N ASN A 202 -3.53 -2.13 -22.67
CA ASN A 202 -2.57 -2.94 -23.38
C ASN A 202 -2.41 -4.32 -22.75
N LEU A 203 -3.00 -5.33 -23.36
CA LEU A 203 -2.98 -6.73 -22.92
C LEU A 203 -1.90 -7.58 -23.62
N LYS A 204 -0.91 -6.96 -24.30
CA LYS A 204 0.11 -7.70 -25.04
C LYS A 204 0.81 -8.74 -24.16
N ASN A 205 0.78 -10.02 -24.60
CA ASN A 205 1.36 -11.16 -23.90
C ASN A 205 0.80 -11.39 -22.47
N ALA A 206 -0.35 -10.81 -22.12
CA ALA A 206 -1.00 -11.12 -20.85
C ALA A 206 -1.54 -12.55 -20.85
N ASN A 207 -1.42 -13.25 -19.73
CA ASN A 207 -2.04 -14.56 -19.57
C ASN A 207 -3.49 -14.40 -19.11
N MET A 208 -4.43 -14.66 -20.02
CA MET A 208 -5.87 -14.51 -19.85
C MET A 208 -6.61 -15.85 -19.61
N ALA A 209 -5.90 -16.91 -19.18
CA ALA A 209 -6.54 -18.21 -18.98
C ALA A 209 -7.64 -18.16 -17.93
N ASN A 210 -8.85 -18.62 -18.29
CA ASN A 210 -10.05 -18.65 -17.43
C ASN A 210 -10.45 -17.29 -16.85
N VAL A 211 -10.18 -16.19 -17.54
CA VAL A 211 -10.64 -14.84 -17.14
C VAL A 211 -12.14 -14.70 -17.42
N ASP A 212 -12.91 -14.22 -16.45
CA ASP A 212 -14.30 -13.81 -16.67
C ASP A 212 -14.34 -12.36 -17.19
N LEU A 213 -14.69 -12.19 -18.46
CA LEU A 213 -14.83 -10.89 -19.16
C LEU A 213 -16.31 -10.54 -19.44
N LYS A 214 -17.25 -11.20 -18.78
CA LYS A 214 -18.68 -10.93 -19.02
C LYS A 214 -18.97 -9.46 -18.77
N ASN A 215 -19.68 -8.82 -19.72
CA ASN A 215 -20.04 -7.39 -19.67
C ASN A 215 -18.81 -6.43 -19.59
N ALA A 216 -17.58 -6.88 -19.80
CA ALA A 216 -16.43 -6.01 -19.83
C ALA A 216 -16.37 -5.22 -21.16
N SER A 217 -15.92 -3.96 -21.09
CA SER A 217 -15.53 -3.19 -22.29
C SER A 217 -14.08 -3.55 -22.63
N LEU A 218 -13.85 -4.06 -23.84
CA LEU A 218 -12.53 -4.51 -24.28
C LEU A 218 -11.76 -3.38 -25.00
N PRO A 219 -10.41 -3.51 -25.14
CA PRO A 219 -9.56 -2.55 -25.86
C PRO A 219 -9.94 -2.33 -27.31
#